data_e2fa0bf86afa6f89eded18444bbfa242
#
_entry.id   e2fa0bf86afa6f89eded18444bbfa242
#
_cell.length_a   1.000
_cell.length_b   1.000
_cell.length_c   1.000
_cell.angle_alpha   90.00
_cell.angle_beta   90.00
_cell.angle_gamma   90.00
#
_symmetry.space_group_name_H-M   'P 1'
#
loop_
_entity.id
_entity.type
_entity.pdbx_description
1 polymer ?
#
loop_
_entity_poly.entity_id
_entity_poly.type
_entity_poly.pdbx_seq_one_letter_code
_entity_poly.pdbx_strand_id
1 'polypeptide(L)'
;MTEKARQEGQAGSSCVKWEEFPVYLNADIVVCGGGSAGAFAAIAAAREGADVLLIESEGYLGGSAVGALVMPYMTVRVPGEPRCSYLHRELDRRIREYHQEKYIPNSSDPVVHGILLEQMCQESGARILLHAKVCAVD
;
A
#
# COMPACT_ATOMS: atom_id res chain seq x y z
N MET A 1 -35.97 -15.17 -20.89
CA MET A 1 -35.07 -15.75 -19.88
C MET A 1 -35.89 -15.91 -18.61
N THR A 2 -36.18 -17.13 -18.25
CA THR A 2 -37.10 -17.47 -17.16
C THR A 2 -36.39 -17.33 -15.80
N GLU A 3 -37.16 -16.97 -14.79
CA GLU A 3 -36.74 -16.77 -13.38
C GLU A 3 -35.95 -17.96 -12.82
N LYS A 4 -36.09 -19.13 -13.38
CA LYS A 4 -35.36 -20.36 -13.05
C LYS A 4 -33.87 -20.30 -13.40
N ALA A 5 -33.47 -19.52 -14.41
CA ALA A 5 -32.07 -19.36 -14.83
C ALA A 5 -31.30 -18.37 -13.92
N ARG A 6 -32.02 -17.59 -13.10
CA ARG A 6 -31.38 -16.68 -12.11
C ARG A 6 -31.05 -17.39 -10.80
N GLN A 7 -31.71 -18.50 -10.46
CA GLN A 7 -31.48 -19.23 -9.20
C GLN A 7 -30.33 -20.26 -9.27
N GLU A 8 -29.94 -20.70 -10.45
CA GLU A 8 -28.84 -21.67 -10.60
C GLU A 8 -27.43 -21.06 -10.62
N GLY A 9 -27.31 -19.71 -10.61
CA GLY A 9 -26.03 -18.98 -10.55
C GLY A 9 -25.54 -18.63 -9.14
N GLN A 10 -26.29 -18.94 -8.07
CA GLN A 10 -25.90 -18.69 -6.69
C GLN A 10 -25.33 -19.93 -6.00
N ALA A 11 -24.33 -20.56 -6.62
CA ALA A 11 -23.51 -21.53 -5.92
C ALA A 11 -22.62 -20.80 -4.92
N GLY A 12 -23.04 -20.77 -3.66
CA GLY A 12 -22.14 -20.64 -2.51
C GLY A 12 -21.51 -19.28 -2.26
N SER A 13 -22.24 -18.17 -2.42
CA SER A 13 -21.89 -16.95 -1.69
C SER A 13 -22.20 -17.19 -0.22
N SER A 14 -21.21 -17.63 0.55
CA SER A 14 -21.28 -17.57 2.00
C SER A 14 -21.37 -16.09 2.37
N CYS A 15 -22.59 -15.62 2.63
CA CYS A 15 -22.83 -14.27 3.12
C CYS A 15 -22.16 -14.16 4.47
N VAL A 16 -21.06 -13.41 4.54
CA VAL A 16 -20.38 -13.12 5.81
C VAL A 16 -21.33 -12.24 6.62
N LYS A 17 -21.74 -12.72 7.78
CA LYS A 17 -22.56 -11.91 8.69
C LYS A 17 -21.63 -11.07 9.55
N TRP A 18 -21.53 -9.80 9.24
CA TRP A 18 -20.65 -8.84 9.93
C TRP A 18 -20.91 -8.74 11.44
N GLU A 19 -22.15 -8.98 11.86
CA GLU A 19 -22.55 -8.96 13.27
C GLU A 19 -21.87 -10.04 14.14
N GLU A 20 -21.23 -11.02 13.50
CA GLU A 20 -20.56 -12.13 14.19
C GLU A 20 -19.06 -11.84 14.46
N PHE A 21 -18.51 -10.73 13.96
CA PHE A 21 -17.10 -10.40 14.11
C PHE A 21 -16.90 -9.23 15.07
N PRO A 22 -16.02 -9.39 16.07
CA PRO A 22 -15.68 -8.28 16.95
C PRO A 22 -14.83 -7.24 16.22
N VAL A 23 -15.05 -5.97 16.54
CA VAL A 23 -14.20 -4.88 16.06
C VAL A 23 -12.95 -4.82 16.93
N TYR A 24 -11.77 -5.04 16.33
CA TYR A 24 -10.49 -4.99 17.02
C TYR A 24 -9.76 -3.66 16.85
N LEU A 25 -9.92 -3.02 15.71
CA LEU A 25 -9.24 -1.76 15.36
C LEU A 25 -10.22 -0.78 14.74
N ASN A 26 -10.03 0.51 15.03
CA ASN A 26 -10.73 1.60 14.39
C ASN A 26 -9.71 2.56 13.79
N ALA A 27 -10.08 3.20 12.69
CA ALA A 27 -9.32 4.25 12.05
C ALA A 27 -10.27 5.17 11.27
N ASP A 28 -9.86 6.44 11.03
CA ASP A 28 -10.60 7.35 10.15
C ASP A 28 -10.49 6.88 8.69
N ILE A 29 -9.30 6.36 8.32
CA ILE A 29 -9.02 5.88 6.98
C ILE A 29 -8.33 4.51 7.06
N VAL A 30 -8.90 3.54 6.36
CA VAL A 30 -8.28 2.23 6.15
C VAL A 30 -7.76 2.13 4.73
N VAL A 31 -6.46 1.88 4.59
CA VAL A 31 -5.81 1.66 3.30
C VAL A 31 -5.58 0.16 3.11
N CYS A 32 -6.17 -0.42 2.08
CA CYS A 32 -6.10 -1.85 1.79
C CYS A 32 -4.99 -2.12 0.75
N GLY A 33 -3.91 -2.73 1.19
CA GLY A 33 -2.73 -3.05 0.41
C GLY A 33 -1.58 -2.07 0.62
N GLY A 34 -0.42 -2.59 1.02
CA GLY A 34 0.80 -1.84 1.31
C GLY A 34 1.79 -1.77 0.14
N GLY A 35 1.33 -1.93 -1.10
CA GLY A 35 2.14 -1.63 -2.29
C GLY A 35 2.54 -0.17 -2.34
N SER A 36 3.35 0.24 -3.33
CA SER A 36 3.85 1.62 -3.45
C SER A 36 2.72 2.66 -3.40
N ALA A 37 1.59 2.40 -4.08
CA ALA A 37 0.45 3.32 -4.09
C ALA A 37 -0.23 3.41 -2.71
N GLY A 38 -0.49 2.28 -2.07
CA GLY A 38 -1.15 2.26 -0.76
C GLY A 38 -0.26 2.84 0.34
N ALA A 39 1.02 2.52 0.36
CA ALA A 39 1.95 3.11 1.31
C ALA A 39 1.99 4.65 1.17
N PHE A 40 2.07 5.18 -0.05
CA PHE A 40 2.05 6.62 -0.27
C PHE A 40 0.70 7.25 0.08
N ALA A 41 -0.42 6.56 -0.17
CA ALA A 41 -1.74 7.04 0.24
C ALA A 41 -1.86 7.12 1.77
N ALA A 42 -1.40 6.10 2.48
CA ALA A 42 -1.39 6.08 3.94
C ALA A 42 -0.51 7.21 4.53
N ILE A 43 0.71 7.38 3.99
CA ILE A 43 1.62 8.45 4.40
C ILE A 43 0.97 9.83 4.18
N ALA A 44 0.38 10.05 3.00
CA ALA A 44 -0.24 11.33 2.68
C ALA A 44 -1.39 11.64 3.63
N ALA A 45 -2.31 10.69 3.82
CA ALA A 45 -3.47 10.88 4.69
C ALA A 45 -3.06 11.11 6.17
N ALA A 46 -2.08 10.36 6.67
CA ALA A 46 -1.59 10.53 8.04
C ALA A 46 -0.90 11.89 8.24
N ARG A 47 -0.17 12.39 7.24
CA ARG A 47 0.43 13.74 7.30
C ARG A 47 -0.59 14.86 7.31
N GLU A 48 -1.80 14.62 6.78
CA GLU A 48 -2.94 15.56 6.90
C GLU A 48 -3.70 15.43 8.23
N GLY A 49 -3.23 14.56 9.14
CA GLY A 49 -3.76 14.44 10.49
C GLY A 49 -4.84 13.37 10.70
N ALA A 50 -5.13 12.54 9.70
CA ALA A 50 -6.07 11.44 9.85
C ALA A 50 -5.45 10.27 10.66
N ASP A 51 -6.28 9.57 11.44
CA ASP A 51 -5.92 8.27 12.01
C ASP A 51 -5.99 7.21 10.91
N VAL A 52 -4.84 6.73 10.46
CA VAL A 52 -4.72 5.82 9.31
C VAL A 52 -4.27 4.44 9.73
N LEU A 53 -4.96 3.41 9.23
CA LEU A 53 -4.56 2.02 9.31
C LEU A 53 -4.27 1.47 7.90
N LEU A 54 -3.02 1.10 7.66
CA LEU A 54 -2.58 0.40 6.45
C LEU A 54 -2.57 -1.11 6.70
N ILE A 55 -3.33 -1.86 5.91
CA ILE A 55 -3.44 -3.32 6.01
C ILE A 55 -2.71 -3.94 4.80
N GLU A 56 -1.76 -4.84 5.07
CA GLU A 56 -0.98 -5.53 4.05
C GLU A 56 -0.94 -7.04 4.31
N SER A 57 -1.15 -7.83 3.26
CA SER A 57 -1.13 -9.30 3.32
C SER A 57 0.26 -9.89 3.52
N GLU A 58 1.27 -9.22 3.00
CA GLU A 58 2.65 -9.64 3.11
C GLU A 58 3.30 -9.12 4.41
N GLY A 59 4.52 -9.58 4.68
CA GLY A 59 5.32 -9.12 5.82
C GLY A 59 6.18 -7.88 5.54
N TYR A 60 5.88 -7.15 4.46
CA TYR A 60 6.65 -5.98 4.01
C TYR A 60 5.77 -5.01 3.21
N LEU A 61 6.20 -3.76 3.13
CA LEU A 61 5.63 -2.75 2.24
C LEU A 61 6.39 -2.67 0.91
N GLY A 62 5.75 -2.07 -0.11
CA GLY A 62 6.35 -1.82 -1.42
C GLY A 62 5.87 -2.73 -2.54
N GLY A 63 5.09 -3.78 -2.23
CA GLY A 63 4.43 -4.65 -3.21
C GLY A 63 5.40 -5.20 -4.25
N SER A 64 5.14 -4.97 -5.55
CA SER A 64 5.95 -5.54 -6.64
C SER A 64 7.39 -5.05 -6.66
N ALA A 65 7.66 -3.85 -6.17
CA ALA A 65 9.04 -3.32 -6.10
C ALA A 65 9.90 -4.17 -5.15
N VAL A 66 9.31 -4.68 -4.07
CA VAL A 66 9.99 -5.48 -3.05
C VAL A 66 9.82 -6.97 -3.33
N GLY A 67 8.59 -7.46 -3.43
CA GLY A 67 8.30 -8.88 -3.53
C GLY A 67 8.56 -9.49 -4.91
N ALA A 68 8.35 -8.75 -5.99
CA ALA A 68 8.61 -9.20 -7.35
C ALA A 68 9.90 -8.62 -7.95
N LEU A 69 10.69 -7.88 -7.18
CA LEU A 69 11.96 -7.29 -7.59
C LEU A 69 11.86 -6.38 -8.83
N VAL A 70 10.70 -5.73 -8.99
CA VAL A 70 10.47 -4.76 -10.09
C VAL A 70 11.11 -3.43 -9.68
N MET A 71 12.43 -3.35 -9.87
CA MET A 71 13.25 -2.27 -9.33
C MET A 71 13.24 -0.95 -10.12
N PRO A 72 13.18 -0.93 -11.47
CA PRO A 72 13.16 0.34 -12.17
C PRO A 72 11.76 0.99 -12.02
N TYR A 73 11.70 2.15 -11.35
CA TYR A 73 10.51 2.98 -11.38
C TYR A 73 10.34 3.62 -12.75
N MET A 74 9.26 3.26 -13.41
CA MET A 74 8.88 3.89 -14.66
C MET A 74 8.32 5.28 -14.38
N THR A 75 9.08 6.32 -14.72
CA THR A 75 8.62 7.70 -14.57
C THR A 75 7.74 8.07 -15.77
N VAL A 76 6.48 8.35 -15.53
CA VAL A 76 5.59 8.96 -16.55
C VAL A 76 6.01 10.41 -16.73
N ARG A 77 6.49 10.75 -17.92
CA ARG A 77 6.84 12.13 -18.27
C ARG A 77 5.59 12.86 -18.78
N VAL A 78 5.00 13.66 -17.92
CA VAL A 78 3.98 14.62 -18.34
C VAL A 78 4.70 15.97 -18.57
N PRO A 79 4.64 16.54 -19.77
CA PRO A 79 5.27 17.84 -20.04
C PRO A 79 4.70 18.92 -19.09
N GLY A 80 5.58 19.67 -18.44
CA GLY A 80 5.21 20.77 -17.54
C GLY A 80 4.91 20.40 -16.09
N GLU A 81 4.77 19.10 -15.77
CA GLU A 81 4.49 18.63 -14.42
C GLU A 81 5.71 17.96 -13.77
N PRO A 82 5.83 17.98 -12.42
CA PRO A 82 6.81 17.17 -11.73
C PRO A 82 6.56 15.69 -12.07
N ARG A 83 7.57 14.99 -12.52
CA ARG A 83 7.47 13.62 -13.06
C ARG A 83 7.09 12.55 -12.04
N CYS A 84 6.99 12.90 -10.77
CA CYS A 84 6.63 12.00 -9.68
C CYS A 84 6.10 12.79 -8.50
N SER A 85 5.32 12.12 -7.65
CA SER A 85 4.82 12.72 -6.42
C SER A 85 5.98 13.16 -5.50
N TYR A 86 5.70 14.10 -4.61
CA TYR A 86 6.69 14.54 -3.60
C TYR A 86 7.15 13.37 -2.70
N LEU A 87 6.25 12.40 -2.41
CA LEU A 87 6.58 11.22 -1.62
C LEU A 87 7.57 10.30 -2.34
N HIS A 88 7.41 10.12 -3.66
CA HIS A 88 8.38 9.36 -4.43
C HIS A 88 9.76 10.03 -4.43
N ARG A 89 9.80 11.36 -4.56
CA ARG A 89 11.06 12.11 -4.47
C ARG A 89 11.69 12.03 -3.10
N GLU A 90 10.88 12.03 -2.04
CA GLU A 90 11.37 11.83 -0.68
C GLU A 90 11.97 10.43 -0.51
N LEU A 91 11.27 9.39 -0.96
CA LEU A 91 11.79 8.02 -0.91
C LEU A 91 13.09 7.87 -1.71
N ASP A 92 13.15 8.40 -2.94
CA ASP A 92 14.36 8.38 -3.77
C ASP A 92 15.54 9.11 -3.11
N ARG A 93 15.29 10.26 -2.46
CA ARG A 93 16.31 10.96 -1.67
C ARG A 93 16.82 10.09 -0.53
N ARG A 94 15.93 9.45 0.25
CA ARG A 94 16.32 8.57 1.36
C ARG A 94 17.13 7.35 0.88
N ILE A 95 16.74 6.78 -0.25
CA ILE A 95 17.49 5.67 -0.90
C ILE A 95 18.90 6.14 -1.30
N ARG A 96 19.03 7.33 -1.87
CA ARG A 96 20.34 7.93 -2.20
C ARG A 96 21.21 8.13 -0.96
N GLU A 97 20.64 8.68 0.10
CA GLU A 97 21.33 8.89 1.37
C GLU A 97 21.81 7.58 2.00
N TYR A 98 21.00 6.51 1.87
CA TYR A 98 21.38 5.20 2.36
C TYR A 98 22.54 4.59 1.58
N HIS A 99 22.48 4.63 0.23
CA HIS A 99 23.48 3.99 -0.63
C HIS A 99 24.72 4.86 -0.88
N GLN A 100 24.66 6.15 -0.63
CA GLN A 100 25.75 7.11 -0.86
C GLN A 100 26.34 6.99 -2.28
N GLU A 101 27.65 6.64 -2.40
CA GLU A 101 28.34 6.53 -3.68
C GLU A 101 27.89 5.33 -4.56
N LYS A 102 27.18 4.36 -3.96
CA LYS A 102 26.71 3.16 -4.68
C LYS A 102 25.29 3.33 -5.25
N TYR A 103 24.72 4.52 -5.18
CA TYR A 103 23.39 4.78 -5.71
C TYR A 103 23.36 4.64 -7.22
N ILE A 104 22.40 3.85 -7.72
CA ILE A 104 22.08 3.72 -9.15
C ILE A 104 20.73 4.41 -9.39
N PRO A 105 20.66 5.46 -10.23
CA PRO A 105 19.41 6.17 -10.50
C PRO A 105 18.29 5.24 -10.98
N ASN A 106 17.09 5.42 -10.45
CA ASN A 106 15.89 4.63 -10.76
C ASN A 106 15.99 3.12 -10.44
N SER A 107 16.96 2.73 -9.64
CA SER A 107 17.10 1.38 -9.13
C SER A 107 17.34 1.46 -7.63
N SER A 108 16.68 0.64 -6.86
CA SER A 108 16.90 0.54 -5.42
C SER A 108 17.05 -0.92 -5.00
N ASP A 109 17.75 -1.12 -3.90
CA ASP A 109 17.72 -2.39 -3.21
C ASP A 109 16.31 -2.64 -2.68
N PRO A 110 15.65 -3.76 -3.01
CA PRO A 110 14.29 -4.03 -2.58
C PRO A 110 14.12 -4.03 -1.06
N VAL A 111 15.10 -4.53 -0.33
CA VAL A 111 15.06 -4.57 1.14
C VAL A 111 15.10 -3.14 1.69
N VAL A 112 16.03 -2.32 1.22
CA VAL A 112 16.14 -0.92 1.61
C VAL A 112 14.87 -0.14 1.25
N HIS A 113 14.30 -0.42 0.09
CA HIS A 113 13.05 0.20 -0.35
C HIS A 113 11.90 -0.09 0.62
N GLY A 114 11.69 -1.35 0.98
CA GLY A 114 10.65 -1.76 1.92
C GLY A 114 10.84 -1.13 3.30
N ILE A 115 12.06 -1.17 3.84
CA ILE A 115 12.41 -0.59 5.14
C ILE A 115 12.13 0.93 5.15
N LEU A 116 12.55 1.65 4.12
CA LEU A 116 12.35 3.10 4.06
C LEU A 116 10.87 3.47 3.90
N LEU A 117 10.08 2.70 3.14
CA LEU A 117 8.62 2.90 3.08
C LEU A 117 7.97 2.70 4.44
N GLU A 118 8.34 1.65 5.16
CA GLU A 118 7.82 1.38 6.50
C GLU A 118 8.19 2.51 7.47
N GLN A 119 9.44 2.97 7.45
CA GLN A 119 9.86 4.11 8.26
C GLN A 119 9.07 5.39 7.93
N MET A 120 8.85 5.68 6.64
CA MET A 120 8.04 6.83 6.24
C MET A 120 6.58 6.73 6.73
N CYS A 121 5.99 5.53 6.72
CA CYS A 121 4.66 5.31 7.29
C CYS A 121 4.65 5.57 8.80
N GLN A 122 5.59 4.99 9.53
CA GLN A 122 5.70 5.16 10.98
C GLN A 122 5.94 6.63 11.37
N GLU A 123 6.85 7.31 10.69
CA GLU A 123 7.13 8.74 10.91
C GLU A 123 5.92 9.64 10.61
N SER A 124 5.05 9.25 9.68
CA SER A 124 3.82 9.99 9.37
C SER A 124 2.71 9.78 10.40
N GLY A 125 2.85 8.76 11.27
CA GLY A 125 1.81 8.36 12.23
C GLY A 125 0.84 7.30 11.71
N ALA A 126 1.01 6.80 10.48
CA ALA A 126 0.20 5.70 9.96
C ALA A 126 0.52 4.40 10.71
N ARG A 127 -0.53 3.73 11.16
CA ARG A 127 -0.42 2.40 11.77
C ARG A 127 -0.38 1.34 10.67
N ILE A 128 0.47 0.33 10.83
CA ILE A 128 0.66 -0.74 9.84
C ILE A 128 0.24 -2.07 10.46
N LEU A 129 -0.57 -2.84 9.74
CA LEU A 129 -0.95 -4.20 10.06
C LEU A 129 -0.49 -5.12 8.92
N LEU A 130 0.62 -5.81 9.14
CA LEU A 130 1.17 -6.80 8.21
C LEU A 130 0.55 -8.18 8.44
N HIS A 131 0.72 -9.09 7.47
CA HIS A 131 0.17 -10.44 7.47
C HIS A 131 -1.36 -10.47 7.65
N ALA A 132 -2.05 -9.43 7.21
CA ALA A 132 -3.48 -9.26 7.32
C ALA A 132 -4.11 -9.08 5.94
N LYS A 133 -5.08 -9.92 5.63
CA LYS A 133 -5.76 -9.90 4.32
C LYS A 133 -7.17 -9.32 4.46
N VAL A 134 -7.46 -8.29 3.67
CA VAL A 134 -8.82 -7.78 3.54
C VAL A 134 -9.64 -8.79 2.74
N CYS A 135 -10.68 -9.34 3.34
CA CYS A 135 -11.52 -10.36 2.75
C CYS A 135 -12.85 -9.81 2.24
N ALA A 136 -13.35 -8.76 2.87
CA ALA A 136 -14.60 -8.13 2.48
C ALA A 136 -14.65 -6.68 2.99
N VAL A 137 -15.48 -5.88 2.37
CA VAL A 137 -15.77 -4.49 2.73
C VAL A 137 -17.28 -4.33 2.63
N ASP A 138 -17.89 -3.68 3.60
CA ASP A 138 -19.33 -3.35 3.62
C ASP A 138 -19.56 -1.92 3.11
#